data_19d492893ec32e229ecbdea85f6595d1
#
_entry.id   19d492893ec32e229ecbdea85f6595d1
#
_cell.length_a   1.000
_cell.length_b   1.000
_cell.length_c   1.000
_cell.angle_alpha   90.00
_cell.angle_beta   90.00
_cell.angle_gamma   90.00
#
_symmetry.space_group_name_H-M   'P 1'
#
loop_
_entity.id
_entity.type
_entity.pdbx_description
1 polymer ?
#
loop_
_entity_poly.entity_id
_entity_poly.type
_entity_poly.pdbx_seq_one_letter_code
_entity_poly.pdbx_strand_id
1 'polypeptide(L)'
;MRELFLQTLELQDETGVKRSYDYSILIDEMDVGPYACESYGFKVAEQGGPEASAPHVTCSASRIDELSELLLRNGVTPTTFHDVLSDWL
;
A
#
# COMPACT_ATOMS: atom_id res chain seq x y z
N MET A 1 11.49 2.88 -9.98
CA MET A 1 10.39 2.92 -8.98
C MET A 1 10.97 3.32 -7.63
N ARG A 2 10.30 4.24 -6.95
CA ARG A 2 10.67 4.64 -5.59
C ARG A 2 9.66 4.09 -4.60
N GLU A 3 10.09 3.84 -3.39
CA GLU A 3 9.22 3.38 -2.31
C GLU A 3 9.30 4.39 -1.17
N LEU A 4 8.13 4.92 -0.79
CA LEU A 4 8.03 5.85 0.33
C LEU A 4 7.45 5.10 1.53
N PHE A 5 8.31 4.82 2.50
CA PHE A 5 7.89 4.18 3.74
C PHE A 5 6.99 5.13 4.55
N LEU A 6 5.85 4.62 5.01
CA LEU A 6 4.90 5.39 5.80
C LEU A 6 5.02 5.10 7.29
N GLN A 7 4.76 3.87 7.67
CA GLN A 7 4.86 3.45 9.07
C GLN A 7 4.80 1.93 9.20
N THR A 8 5.15 1.46 10.38
CA THR A 8 4.99 0.06 10.79
C THR A 8 3.85 -0.02 11.79
N LEU A 9 2.93 -0.96 11.57
CA LEU A 9 1.89 -1.30 12.53
C LEU A 9 2.15 -2.67 13.12
N GLU A 10 1.95 -2.79 14.43
CA GLU A 10 1.99 -4.08 15.10
C GLU A 10 0.55 -4.51 15.35
N LEU A 11 0.17 -5.65 14.78
CA LEU A 11 -1.17 -6.20 14.88
C LEU A 11 -1.11 -7.56 15.57
N GLN A 12 -2.11 -7.84 16.39
CA GLN A 12 -2.24 -9.12 17.07
C GLN A 12 -3.27 -9.98 16.33
N ASP A 13 -2.90 -11.21 15.98
CA ASP A 13 -3.82 -12.14 15.32
C ASP A 13 -4.73 -12.83 16.34
N GLU A 14 -5.62 -13.69 15.84
CA GLU A 14 -6.61 -14.41 16.67
C GLU A 14 -5.95 -15.32 17.72
N THR A 15 -4.73 -15.77 17.46
CA THR A 15 -3.98 -16.64 18.36
C THR A 15 -3.17 -15.89 19.39
N GLY A 16 -3.21 -14.55 19.35
CA GLY A 16 -2.44 -13.69 20.25
C GLY A 16 -1.01 -13.43 19.80
N VAL A 17 -0.62 -13.88 18.62
CA VAL A 17 0.70 -13.63 18.07
C VAL A 17 0.76 -12.22 17.47
N LYS A 18 1.75 -11.44 17.88
CA LYS A 18 1.97 -10.10 17.34
C LYS A 18 2.80 -10.19 16.08
N ARG A 19 2.36 -9.45 15.04
CA ARG A 19 3.05 -9.37 13.76
C ARG A 19 3.20 -7.91 13.38
N SER A 20 4.35 -7.57 12.80
CA SER A 20 4.63 -6.20 12.36
C SER A 20 4.50 -6.10 10.85
N TYR A 21 3.83 -5.06 10.39
CA TYR A 21 3.59 -4.82 8.97
C TYR A 21 4.12 -3.45 8.59
N ASP A 22 4.87 -3.40 7.49
CA ASP A 22 5.41 -2.16 6.92
C ASP A 22 4.52 -1.71 5.77
N TYR A 23 4.10 -0.45 5.82
CA TYR A 23 3.24 0.17 4.82
C TYR A 23 4.01 1.22 4.04
N SER A 24 3.95 1.15 2.73
CA SER A 24 4.70 2.04 1.83
C SER A 24 3.86 2.45 0.63
N ILE A 25 4.12 3.65 0.12
CA ILE A 25 3.60 4.10 -1.17
C ILE A 25 4.67 3.80 -2.22
N LEU A 26 4.25 3.22 -3.34
CA LEU A 26 5.11 2.99 -4.50
C LEU A 26 4.92 4.14 -5.48
N ILE A 27 6.02 4.73 -5.90
CA ILE A 27 6.02 5.88 -6.82
C ILE A 27 6.82 5.52 -8.05
N ASP A 28 6.19 5.59 -9.22
CA ASP A 28 6.84 5.29 -10.48
C ASP A 28 6.56 6.40 -11.49
N GLU A 29 7.55 6.69 -12.33
CA GLU A 29 7.38 7.64 -13.43
C GLU A 29 6.88 6.90 -14.67
N MET A 30 5.85 7.47 -15.29
CA MET A 30 5.29 6.93 -16.53
C MET A 30 5.34 8.01 -17.60
N ASP A 31 5.77 7.62 -18.80
CA ASP A 31 5.73 8.48 -19.96
C ASP A 31 4.39 8.27 -20.69
N VAL A 32 3.64 9.38 -20.85
CA VAL A 32 2.38 9.37 -21.57
C VAL A 32 2.51 10.38 -22.72
N GLY A 33 2.94 9.89 -23.88
CA GLY A 33 3.23 10.75 -25.02
C GLY A 33 4.37 11.70 -24.71
N PRO A 34 4.20 13.02 -24.94
CA PRO A 34 5.22 14.01 -24.61
C PRO A 34 5.29 14.39 -23.13
N TYR A 35 4.44 13.81 -22.31
CA TYR A 35 4.31 14.14 -20.89
C TYR A 35 4.83 13.00 -20.03
N ALA A 36 5.46 13.35 -18.90
CA ALA A 36 5.77 12.41 -17.83
C ALA A 36 4.79 12.63 -16.69
N CYS A 37 4.26 11.56 -16.11
CA CYS A 37 3.43 11.64 -14.91
C CYS A 37 3.90 10.61 -13.89
N GLU A 38 3.62 10.88 -12.62
CA GLU A 38 3.89 9.93 -11.55
C GLU A 38 2.66 9.04 -11.35
N SER A 39 2.91 7.74 -11.22
CA SER A 39 1.89 6.77 -10.86
C SER A 39 2.15 6.27 -9.45
N TYR A 40 1.10 6.14 -8.66
CA TYR A 40 1.19 5.76 -7.26
C TYR A 40 0.53 4.40 -7.03
N GLY A 41 1.19 3.61 -6.21
CA GLY A 41 0.67 2.33 -5.76
C GLY A 41 0.89 2.17 -4.26
N PHE A 42 0.63 0.98 -3.75
CA PHE A 42 0.75 0.71 -2.32
C PHE A 42 1.35 -0.68 -2.09
N LYS A 43 2.05 -0.81 -0.97
CA LYS A 43 2.64 -2.08 -0.55
C LYS A 43 2.45 -2.27 0.94
N VAL A 44 2.06 -3.47 1.32
CA VAL A 44 2.05 -3.91 2.71
C VAL A 44 2.90 -5.17 2.81
N ALA A 45 3.85 -5.18 3.74
CA ALA A 45 4.78 -6.27 3.92
C ALA A 45 4.82 -6.68 5.39
N GLU A 46 4.60 -7.97 5.67
CA GLU A 46 4.83 -8.53 6.99
C GLU A 46 6.32 -8.69 7.20
N GLN A 47 6.85 -8.21 8.33
CA GLN A 47 8.26 -8.38 8.66
C GLN A 47 8.57 -9.87 8.83
N GLY A 48 9.47 -10.39 7.99
CA GLY A 48 9.81 -11.80 7.98
C GLY A 48 8.76 -12.71 7.34
N GLY A 49 7.79 -12.16 6.63
CA GLY A 49 6.69 -12.92 6.03
C GLY A 49 6.31 -12.43 4.63
N PRO A 50 5.07 -12.71 4.21
CA PRO A 50 4.61 -12.36 2.88
C PRO A 50 4.42 -10.86 2.70
N GLU A 51 4.37 -10.42 1.44
CA GLU A 51 4.04 -9.06 1.09
C GLU A 51 3.01 -9.03 -0.03
N ALA A 52 2.26 -7.94 -0.11
CA ALA A 52 1.33 -7.69 -1.20
C ALA A 52 1.53 -6.26 -1.69
N SER A 53 1.47 -6.07 -2.99
CA SER A 53 1.65 -4.75 -3.58
C SER A 53 0.76 -4.58 -4.79
N ALA A 54 0.40 -3.33 -5.06
CA ALA A 54 -0.32 -2.95 -6.27
C ALA A 54 0.33 -1.67 -6.80
N PRO A 55 1.22 -1.77 -7.79
CA PRO A 55 1.77 -0.60 -8.44
C PRO A 55 0.73 0.02 -9.38
N HIS A 56 0.88 1.29 -9.70
CA HIS A 56 0.05 1.97 -10.70
C HIS A 56 -1.45 1.96 -10.39
N VAL A 57 -1.81 2.24 -9.13
CA VAL A 57 -3.22 2.31 -8.71
C VAL A 57 -3.87 3.60 -9.19
N THR A 58 -3.17 4.70 -9.08
CA THR A 58 -3.68 6.02 -9.45
C THR A 58 -2.55 6.96 -9.80
N CYS A 59 -2.83 7.97 -10.64
CA CYS A 59 -1.89 9.06 -10.92
C CYS A 59 -2.17 10.29 -10.05
N SER A 60 -3.10 10.21 -9.13
CA SER A 60 -3.48 11.32 -8.25
C SER A 60 -2.87 11.18 -6.88
N ALA A 61 -2.09 12.17 -6.45
CA ALA A 61 -1.49 12.21 -5.11
C ALA A 61 -2.56 12.24 -4.02
N SER A 62 -3.65 12.99 -4.22
CA SER A 62 -4.74 13.02 -3.24
C SER A 62 -5.44 11.68 -3.10
N ARG A 63 -5.60 10.96 -4.19
CA ARG A 63 -6.25 9.63 -4.15
C ARG A 63 -5.40 8.61 -3.44
N ILE A 64 -4.08 8.62 -3.65
CA ILE A 64 -3.20 7.67 -2.96
C ILE A 64 -3.12 8.00 -1.46
N ASP A 65 -3.21 9.27 -1.08
CA ASP A 65 -3.27 9.66 0.32
C ASP A 65 -4.55 9.13 0.99
N GLU A 66 -5.69 9.26 0.33
CA GLU A 66 -6.97 8.71 0.82
C GLU A 66 -6.90 7.20 1.00
N LEU A 67 -6.35 6.50 0.01
CA LEU A 67 -6.18 5.06 0.06
C LEU A 67 -5.25 4.66 1.20
N SER A 68 -4.13 5.36 1.36
CA SER A 68 -3.16 5.09 2.43
C SER A 68 -3.80 5.21 3.80
N GLU A 69 -4.59 6.27 4.04
CA GLU A 69 -5.31 6.45 5.29
C GLU A 69 -6.30 5.31 5.54
N LEU A 70 -7.03 4.90 4.52
CA LEU A 70 -7.98 3.80 4.60
C LEU A 70 -7.30 2.50 4.98
N LEU A 71 -6.20 2.17 4.30
CA LEU A 71 -5.46 0.92 4.53
C LEU A 71 -4.83 0.89 5.92
N LEU A 72 -4.27 2.01 6.37
CA LEU A 72 -3.69 2.12 7.71
C LEU A 72 -4.77 2.03 8.79
N ARG A 73 -5.89 2.70 8.61
CA ARG A 73 -7.01 2.69 9.56
C ARG A 73 -7.58 1.29 9.76
N ASN A 74 -7.67 0.52 8.68
CA ASN A 74 -8.24 -0.83 8.72
C ASN A 74 -7.22 -1.90 9.11
N GLY A 75 -5.95 -1.55 9.30
CA GLY A 75 -4.93 -2.53 9.65
C GLY A 75 -4.81 -3.63 8.61
N VAL A 76 -4.76 -3.25 7.34
CA VAL A 76 -4.74 -4.20 6.22
C VAL A 76 -3.47 -5.05 6.26
N THR A 77 -3.62 -6.35 6.04
CA THR A 77 -2.53 -7.32 5.95
C THR A 77 -2.30 -7.72 4.49
N PRO A 78 -1.21 -8.41 4.15
CA PRO A 78 -1.03 -8.92 2.79
C PRO A 78 -2.18 -9.79 2.29
N THR A 79 -2.84 -10.52 3.19
CA THR A 79 -3.97 -11.38 2.85
C THR A 79 -5.22 -10.59 2.47
N THR A 80 -5.48 -9.45 3.13
CA THR A 80 -6.71 -8.67 2.94
C THR A 80 -6.54 -7.48 2.01
N PHE A 81 -5.30 -7.16 1.63
CA PHE A 81 -4.96 -5.95 0.88
C PHE A 81 -5.76 -5.84 -0.44
N HIS A 82 -5.75 -6.90 -1.25
CA HIS A 82 -6.42 -6.84 -2.56
C HIS A 82 -7.93 -6.73 -2.45
N ASP A 83 -8.53 -7.33 -1.43
CA ASP A 83 -9.97 -7.25 -1.19
C ASP A 83 -10.37 -5.81 -0.85
N VAL A 84 -9.64 -5.16 0.05
CA VAL A 84 -9.91 -3.77 0.43
C VAL A 84 -9.65 -2.83 -0.75
N LEU A 85 -8.58 -3.06 -1.50
CA LEU A 85 -8.25 -2.27 -2.69
C LEU A 85 -9.35 -2.38 -3.75
N SER A 86 -9.86 -3.58 -4.00
CA SER A 86 -10.94 -3.81 -4.96
C SER A 86 -12.21 -3.06 -4.59
N ASP A 87 -12.54 -2.99 -3.31
CA ASP A 87 -13.71 -2.24 -2.83
C ASP A 87 -13.51 -0.73 -3.00
N TRP A 88 -12.27 -0.24 -2.90
CA TRP A 88 -11.96 1.18 -3.05
C TRP A 88 -11.96 1.61 -4.52
N LEU A 89 -11.51 0.74 -5.40
CA LEU A 89 -11.50 1.00 -6.84
C LEU A 89 -12.94 0.92 -7.41
#